data_8177c60a9fea5d81a693279d6a5a7b37
#
_entry.id   8177c60a9fea5d81a693279d6a5a7b37
#
_cell.length_a   1.000
_cell.length_b   1.000
_cell.length_c   1.000
_cell.angle_alpha   90.00
_cell.angle_beta   90.00
_cell.angle_gamma   90.00
#
_symmetry.space_group_name_H-M   'P 1'
#
loop_
_entity.id
_entity.type
_entity.pdbx_description
1 polymer ?
#
loop_
_entity_poly.entity_id
_entity_poly.type
_entity_poly.pdbx_seq_one_letter_code
_entity_poly.pdbx_strand_id
1 'polypeptide(L)'
;MNQVYSKHSYNIYKVSDGYIVHNTVKDFQKGHTHLNSFKSAKYLIDLAVHRSVPYHLDRYRLISLSRITDDEEYRAKILELVGNKKNKLNYVNSIRKCG
;
A
#
# COMPACT_ATOMS: atom_id res chain seq x y z
N MET A 1 8.46 0.70 19.79
CA MET A 1 8.79 0.37 18.40
C MET A 1 10.18 0.92 18.07
N ASN A 2 10.98 0.17 17.35
CA ASN A 2 12.31 0.62 16.94
C ASN A 2 12.26 1.11 15.49
N GLN A 3 12.61 2.38 15.30
CA GLN A 3 12.74 2.93 13.96
C GLN A 3 14.00 2.36 13.32
N VAL A 4 13.87 1.71 12.16
CA VAL A 4 14.97 1.05 11.46
C VAL A 4 15.30 1.69 10.12
N TYR A 5 14.47 2.64 9.66
CA TYR A 5 14.66 3.27 8.35
C TYR A 5 13.86 4.55 8.26
N SER A 6 14.36 5.49 7.47
CA SER A 6 13.65 6.74 7.19
C SER A 6 14.00 7.19 5.78
N LYS A 7 12.99 7.64 5.03
CA LYS A 7 13.17 8.23 3.70
C LYS A 7 12.07 9.26 3.48
N HIS A 8 12.45 10.49 3.25
CA HIS A 8 11.50 11.62 3.14
C HIS A 8 10.67 11.69 4.42
N SER A 9 9.34 11.71 4.29
CA SER A 9 8.43 11.74 5.45
C SER A 9 8.08 10.35 5.97
N TYR A 10 8.64 9.28 5.40
CA TYR A 10 8.29 7.90 5.73
C TYR A 10 9.30 7.31 6.70
N ASN A 11 8.78 6.63 7.72
CA ASN A 11 9.60 5.86 8.68
C ASN A 11 9.17 4.40 8.64
N ILE A 12 10.14 3.51 8.87
CA ILE A 12 9.87 2.08 9.09
C ILE A 12 10.23 1.77 10.52
N TYR A 13 9.31 1.09 11.21
CA TYR A 13 9.51 0.62 12.59
C TYR A 13 9.46 -0.90 12.62
N LYS A 14 10.40 -1.50 13.34
CA LYS A 14 10.37 -2.94 13.57
C LYS A 14 9.46 -3.22 14.77
N VAL A 15 8.57 -4.20 14.61
CA VAL A 15 7.67 -4.67 15.66
C VAL A 15 7.82 -6.19 15.78
N SER A 16 7.14 -6.79 16.77
CA SER A 16 7.35 -8.19 17.11
C SER A 16 7.04 -9.15 15.96
N ASP A 17 6.09 -8.82 15.11
CA ASP A 17 5.63 -9.71 14.03
C ASP A 17 5.75 -9.09 12.64
N GLY A 18 6.64 -8.12 12.49
CA GLY A 18 6.85 -7.53 11.17
C GLY A 18 7.35 -6.11 11.24
N TYR A 19 6.83 -5.27 10.34
CA TYR A 19 7.26 -3.88 10.20
C TYR A 19 6.06 -2.98 10.02
N ILE A 20 6.19 -1.74 10.48
CA ILE A 20 5.18 -0.70 10.27
C ILE A 20 5.82 0.41 9.45
N VAL A 21 5.14 0.84 8.39
CA VAL A 21 5.50 2.03 7.63
C VAL A 21 4.54 3.14 8.04
N HIS A 22 5.09 4.29 8.37
CA HIS A 22 4.29 5.46 8.75
C HIS A 22 4.76 6.68 7.96
N ASN A 23 3.80 7.37 7.33
CA ASN A 23 4.06 8.67 6.73
C ASN A 23 3.83 9.74 7.81
N THR A 24 4.89 10.40 8.23
CA THR A 24 4.87 11.31 9.38
C THR A 24 4.05 12.58 9.16
N VAL A 25 3.68 12.90 7.92
CA VAL A 25 2.78 14.03 7.66
C VAL A 25 1.32 13.69 7.95
N LYS A 26 1.03 12.44 8.30
CA LYS A 26 -0.32 11.97 8.65
C LYS A 26 -0.31 11.44 10.08
N ASP A 27 -1.48 11.43 10.71
CA ASP A 27 -1.65 10.76 12.00
C ASP A 27 -1.24 9.31 11.88
N PHE A 28 -0.67 8.77 12.95
CA PHE A 28 -0.23 7.38 12.94
C PHE A 28 -1.37 6.43 12.55
N GLN A 29 -2.56 6.62 13.13
CA GLN A 29 -3.68 5.73 12.86
C GLN A 29 -4.12 5.75 11.39
N LYS A 30 -4.08 6.92 10.75
CA LYS A 30 -4.53 7.07 9.36
C LYS A 30 -3.44 6.82 8.33
N GLY A 31 -2.19 7.01 8.72
CA GLY A 31 -1.07 7.01 7.79
C GLY A 31 -0.05 5.91 8.00
N HIS A 32 -0.46 4.77 8.57
CA HIS A 32 0.45 3.64 8.75
C HIS A 32 -0.11 2.38 8.11
N THR A 33 0.80 1.44 7.84
CA THR A 33 0.45 0.12 7.35
C THR A 33 1.45 -0.92 7.87
N HIS A 34 0.99 -2.17 7.96
CA HIS A 34 1.80 -3.29 8.45
C HIS A 34 2.28 -4.13 7.28
N LEU A 35 3.55 -4.55 7.34
CA LEU A 35 4.17 -5.38 6.31
C LEU A 35 4.99 -6.48 6.95
N ASN A 36 5.17 -7.58 6.23
CA ASN A 36 5.84 -8.77 6.75
C ASN A 36 7.35 -8.67 6.73
N SER A 37 7.92 -7.86 5.83
CA SER A 37 9.36 -7.81 5.66
C SER A 37 9.84 -6.38 5.48
N PHE A 38 11.10 -6.16 5.85
CA PHE A 38 11.78 -4.88 5.66
C PHE A 38 11.86 -4.51 4.17
N LYS A 39 12.16 -5.50 3.34
CA LYS A 39 12.27 -5.32 1.89
C LYS A 39 10.95 -4.82 1.31
N SER A 40 9.84 -5.42 1.71
CA SER A 40 8.51 -4.99 1.26
C SER A 40 8.18 -3.57 1.74
N ALA A 41 8.56 -3.25 2.97
CA ALA A 41 8.34 -1.93 3.54
C ALA A 41 9.11 -0.86 2.75
N LYS A 42 10.38 -1.10 2.46
CA LYS A 42 11.22 -0.18 1.66
C LYS A 42 10.65 -0.02 0.25
N TYR A 43 10.24 -1.12 -0.35
CA TYR A 43 9.66 -1.10 -1.69
C TYR A 43 8.40 -0.23 -1.73
N LEU A 44 7.54 -0.39 -0.73
CA LEU A 44 6.31 0.39 -0.65
C LEU A 44 6.60 1.90 -0.54
N ILE A 45 7.60 2.26 0.26
CA ILE A 45 8.03 3.65 0.38
C ILE A 45 8.54 4.19 -0.96
N ASP A 46 9.34 3.39 -1.67
CA ASP A 46 9.87 3.80 -2.98
C ASP A 46 8.73 4.05 -3.97
N LEU A 47 7.71 3.21 -3.97
CA LEU A 47 6.53 3.41 -4.81
C LEU A 47 5.82 4.71 -4.45
N ALA A 48 5.63 4.97 -3.16
CA ALA A 48 4.95 6.18 -2.69
C ALA A 48 5.74 7.44 -3.04
N VAL A 49 7.05 7.42 -2.85
CA VAL A 49 7.93 8.55 -3.14
C VAL A 49 7.92 8.90 -4.62
N HIS A 50 7.98 7.89 -5.48
CA HIS A 50 8.02 8.09 -6.94
C HIS A 50 6.62 8.13 -7.57
N ARG A 51 5.57 7.95 -6.77
CA ARG A 51 4.18 7.87 -7.24
C ARG A 51 4.02 6.84 -8.35
N SER A 52 4.66 5.69 -8.16
CA SER A 52 4.59 4.56 -9.07
C SER A 52 3.46 3.61 -8.67
N VAL A 53 2.82 3.00 -9.67
CA VAL A 53 1.82 1.96 -9.42
C VAL A 53 2.14 0.79 -10.34
N PRO A 54 2.96 -0.18 -9.88
CA PRO A 54 3.31 -1.31 -10.70
C PRO A 54 2.08 -2.16 -11.03
N TYR A 55 2.02 -2.59 -12.26
CA TYR A 55 0.91 -3.38 -12.76
C TYR A 55 0.68 -4.67 -11.97
N HIS A 56 1.77 -5.29 -11.51
CA HIS A 56 1.72 -6.59 -10.81
C HIS A 56 1.43 -6.48 -9.31
N LEU A 57 1.28 -5.27 -8.78
CA LEU A 57 1.08 -5.07 -7.35
C LEU A 57 -0.27 -5.65 -6.94
N ASP A 58 -0.29 -6.44 -5.88
CA ASP A 58 -1.52 -7.06 -5.43
C ASP A 58 -2.44 -6.04 -4.73
N ARG A 59 -3.71 -6.43 -4.57
CA ARG A 59 -4.72 -5.58 -3.97
C ARG A 59 -4.33 -5.15 -2.55
N TYR A 60 -3.74 -6.04 -1.80
CA TYR A 60 -3.36 -5.79 -0.41
C TYR A 60 -2.32 -4.68 -0.31
N ARG A 61 -1.29 -4.74 -1.15
CA ARG A 61 -0.24 -3.72 -1.18
C ARG A 61 -0.73 -2.40 -1.77
N LEU A 62 -1.66 -2.45 -2.70
CA LEU A 62 -2.30 -1.23 -3.20
C LEU A 62 -3.06 -0.50 -2.10
N ILE A 63 -3.81 -1.23 -1.28
CA ILE A 63 -4.52 -0.64 -0.14
C ILE A 63 -3.52 -0.04 0.85
N SER A 64 -2.45 -0.76 1.18
CA SER A 64 -1.41 -0.25 2.05
C SER A 64 -0.80 1.04 1.52
N LEU A 65 -0.52 1.09 0.23
CA LEU A 65 0.04 2.26 -0.43
C LEU A 65 -0.92 3.45 -0.34
N SER A 66 -2.21 3.22 -0.53
CA SER A 66 -3.22 4.27 -0.43
C SER A 66 -3.32 4.85 0.98
N ARG A 67 -3.02 4.05 2.00
CA ARG A 67 -3.09 4.50 3.39
C ARG A 67 -1.93 5.41 3.77
N ILE A 68 -0.75 5.16 3.24
CA ILE A 68 0.44 5.92 3.64
C ILE A 68 0.68 7.16 2.79
N THR A 69 0.15 7.23 1.57
CA THR A 69 0.38 8.41 0.74
C THR A 69 -0.45 9.60 1.21
N ASP A 70 0.14 10.79 1.11
CA ASP A 70 -0.55 12.06 1.35
C ASP A 70 -0.94 12.76 0.05
N ASP A 71 -0.67 12.12 -1.10
CA ASP A 71 -1.01 12.66 -2.42
C ASP A 71 -2.38 12.14 -2.82
N GLU A 72 -3.39 13.01 -2.82
CA GLU A 72 -4.78 12.61 -3.08
C GLU A 72 -5.00 12.14 -4.51
N GLU A 73 -4.32 12.73 -5.49
CA GLU A 73 -4.43 12.32 -6.88
C GLU A 73 -3.86 10.90 -7.08
N TYR A 74 -2.70 10.65 -6.52
CA TYR A 74 -2.07 9.33 -6.54
C TYR A 74 -2.93 8.30 -5.82
N ARG A 75 -3.46 8.66 -4.66
CA ARG A 75 -4.35 7.80 -3.88
C ARG A 75 -5.59 7.42 -4.67
N ALA A 76 -6.19 8.37 -5.38
CA ALA A 76 -7.37 8.11 -6.19
C ALA A 76 -7.08 7.09 -7.29
N LYS A 77 -5.92 7.19 -7.94
CA LYS A 77 -5.50 6.21 -8.95
C LYS A 77 -5.32 4.82 -8.36
N ILE A 78 -4.73 4.74 -7.17
CA ILE A 78 -4.54 3.46 -6.48
C ILE A 78 -5.89 2.83 -6.15
N LEU A 79 -6.81 3.61 -5.59
CA LEU A 79 -8.13 3.11 -5.21
C LEU A 79 -8.95 2.68 -6.42
N GLU A 80 -8.79 3.36 -7.55
CA GLU A 80 -9.40 2.93 -8.80
C GLU A 80 -8.89 1.56 -9.21
N LEU A 81 -7.59 1.32 -9.11
CA LEU A 81 -7.01 0.01 -9.44
C LEU A 81 -7.49 -1.08 -8.47
N VAL A 82 -7.65 -0.75 -7.20
CA VAL A 82 -8.22 -1.68 -6.22
C VAL A 82 -9.63 -2.09 -6.64
N GLY A 83 -10.44 -1.13 -7.03
CA GLY A 83 -11.79 -1.37 -7.50
C GLY A 83 -11.82 -2.21 -8.76
N ASN A 84 -10.95 -1.91 -9.72
CA ASN A 84 -10.86 -2.66 -10.97
C ASN A 84 -10.47 -4.12 -10.75
N LYS A 85 -9.52 -4.38 -9.85
CA LYS A 85 -9.12 -5.76 -9.52
C LYS A 85 -10.29 -6.52 -8.91
N LYS A 86 -11.05 -5.90 -8.03
CA LYS A 86 -12.24 -6.50 -7.44
C LYS A 86 -13.30 -6.78 -8.50
N ASN A 87 -13.55 -5.81 -9.37
CA ASN A 87 -14.54 -5.95 -10.45
C ASN A 87 -14.13 -7.05 -11.41
N LYS A 88 -12.86 -7.14 -11.75
CA LYS A 88 -12.34 -8.18 -12.62
C LYS A 88 -12.58 -9.57 -12.03
N LEU A 89 -12.34 -9.74 -10.74
CA LEU A 89 -12.62 -10.99 -10.07
C LEU A 89 -14.10 -11.34 -10.10
N ASN A 90 -14.96 -10.37 -9.84
CA ASN A 90 -16.40 -10.57 -9.90
C ASN A 90 -16.87 -10.93 -11.31
N TYR A 91 -16.30 -10.28 -12.31
CA TYR A 91 -16.61 -10.55 -13.71
C TYR A 91 -16.25 -12.00 -14.08
N VAL A 92 -15.05 -12.45 -13.72
CA VAL A 92 -14.62 -13.82 -14.00
C VAL A 92 -15.53 -14.82 -13.30
N ASN A 93 -15.88 -14.56 -12.06
CA ASN A 93 -16.80 -15.42 -11.31
C ASN A 93 -18.18 -15.48 -11.95
N SER A 94 -18.67 -14.36 -12.44
CA SER A 94 -19.94 -14.30 -13.14
C SER A 94 -19.91 -15.13 -14.42
N ILE A 95 -18.85 -15.02 -15.19
CA ILE A 95 -18.67 -15.82 -16.42
C ILE A 95 -18.69 -17.31 -16.08
N ARG A 96 -17.99 -17.72 -15.03
CA ARG A 96 -17.97 -19.11 -14.60
C ARG A 96 -19.34 -19.60 -14.18
N LYS A 97 -20.12 -18.75 -13.54
CA LYS A 97 -21.48 -19.10 -13.13
C LYS A 97 -22.45 -19.20 -14.30
N CYS A 98 -22.25 -18.35 -15.29
CA CYS A 98 -23.10 -18.32 -16.49
C CYS A 98 -22.71 -19.35 -17.54
N GLY A 99 -21.47 -19.74 -17.52
CA GLY A 99 -20.94 -20.64 -18.51
C GLY A 99 -20.32 -21.87 -17.92
#